data_39804a0938032132c026280ab301c477
#
_entry.id   39804a0938032132c026280ab301c477
#
_cell.length_a   1.000
_cell.length_b   1.000
_cell.length_c   1.000
_cell.angle_alpha   90.00
_cell.angle_beta   90.00
_cell.angle_gamma   90.00
#
_symmetry.space_group_name_H-M   'P 1'
#
loop_
_entity.id
_entity.type
_entity.pdbx_description
1 polymer ?
#
loop_
_entity_poly.entity_id
_entity_poly.type
_entity_poly.pdbx_seq_one_letter_code
_entity_poly.pdbx_strand_id
1 'polypeptide(L)'
;MLRNTVTNILLMSVFLSASLGAQEVSDQTGGQVTGLPAINYDSDEGFGYGVLLEAYFYGDGGYSPYRFTIQPTLKFTTKGRRELTVFFDAPHLLSNGWRVDGFLRSERLIASPYYGLGNNSTYDETLEENEGQYYYRFGRSRTKVAMNLQRPVEGFPVRILFGGGVTRTSVKPLPEDATKTLLSQEFPDNAPGGWSNYLRAGVVWDTRDRETGPHRGTWSEFLVQAVPTFLGSQSQYLRWTLADRRYFPLGDRLTFANRFLLQNIEGSAPFYDLSIVQTSFKQEEGLGGAKTLRGIPKNRYIGNGMFLWNAELRWRVHDFTMAGGPVHIVLSGFMDNGRVWKDDLQVGQLLSDLTTAFGGGVRLGLGENFVVAVDVGHSDEAAAPIYIGLGYLY
;
A
#
# COMPACT_ATOMS: atom_id res chain seq x y z
N MET A 1 -39.20 -4.59 3.96
CA MET A 1 -39.08 -3.29 4.65
C MET A 1 -37.80 -3.23 5.50
N LEU A 2 -36.63 -3.56 4.96
CA LEU A 2 -35.34 -3.61 5.72
C LEU A 2 -34.16 -3.05 4.90
N ARG A 3 -34.46 -2.25 3.87
CA ARG A 3 -33.43 -1.81 2.88
C ARG A 3 -33.00 -0.34 3.04
N ASN A 4 -33.61 0.45 3.89
CA ASN A 4 -33.40 1.90 3.99
C ASN A 4 -32.73 2.38 5.29
N THR A 5 -32.33 1.47 6.20
CA THR A 5 -31.75 1.87 7.51
C THR A 5 -30.24 1.87 7.57
N VAL A 6 -29.56 1.23 6.61
CA VAL A 6 -28.10 1.11 6.62
C VAL A 6 -27.41 2.34 6.01
N THR A 7 -28.09 3.08 5.14
CA THR A 7 -27.49 4.22 4.41
C THR A 7 -27.30 5.47 5.28
N ASN A 8 -28.06 5.62 6.36
CA ASN A 8 -28.03 6.84 7.19
C ASN A 8 -27.07 6.79 8.37
N ILE A 9 -26.50 5.64 8.72
CA ILE A 9 -25.58 5.51 9.86
C ILE A 9 -24.12 5.78 9.47
N LEU A 10 -23.76 5.64 8.21
CA LEU A 10 -22.38 5.77 7.75
C LEU A 10 -21.89 7.23 7.58
N LEU A 11 -22.80 8.20 7.51
CA LEU A 11 -22.45 9.62 7.30
C LEU A 11 -22.30 10.42 8.60
N MET A 12 -22.74 9.91 9.75
CA MET A 12 -22.85 10.70 10.96
C MET A 12 -21.67 10.56 11.95
N SER A 13 -20.79 9.58 11.79
CA SER A 13 -19.67 9.33 12.73
C SER A 13 -18.32 9.92 12.32
N VAL A 14 -18.20 10.52 11.13
CA VAL A 14 -16.95 11.11 10.65
C VAL A 14 -16.74 12.55 11.15
N PHE A 15 -17.74 13.18 11.77
CA PHE A 15 -17.75 14.61 12.02
C PHE A 15 -17.48 15.06 13.47
N LEU A 16 -17.04 14.21 14.37
CA LEU A 16 -16.68 14.68 15.70
C LEU A 16 -15.16 14.85 15.83
N SER A 17 -14.73 16.11 15.87
CA SER A 17 -13.42 16.61 16.31
C SER A 17 -12.34 16.79 15.25
N ALA A 18 -12.62 17.51 14.19
CA ALA A 18 -11.55 18.18 13.44
C ALA A 18 -11.71 19.71 13.59
N SER A 19 -11.22 20.28 14.69
CA SER A 19 -10.85 21.68 14.72
C SER A 19 -9.52 21.81 13.95
N LEU A 20 -9.58 21.68 12.64
CA LEU A 20 -8.46 21.96 11.74
C LEU A 20 -8.47 23.47 11.45
N GLY A 21 -7.87 24.24 12.35
CA GLY A 21 -7.39 25.54 11.98
C GLY A 21 -6.33 25.37 10.90
N ALA A 22 -6.59 25.87 9.71
CA ALA A 22 -5.56 26.06 8.69
C ALA A 22 -4.63 27.17 9.19
N GLN A 23 -3.61 26.82 9.97
CA GLN A 23 -2.54 27.68 10.37
C GLN A 23 -1.37 27.46 9.42
N GLU A 24 -0.76 28.52 8.93
CA GLU A 24 0.44 28.44 8.10
C GLU A 24 1.50 27.59 8.83
N VAL A 25 2.04 26.60 8.13
CA VAL A 25 2.90 25.52 8.67
C VAL A 25 4.19 26.05 9.34
N SER A 26 4.57 27.29 9.11
CA SER A 26 5.80 27.89 9.64
C SER A 26 5.79 28.27 11.14
N ASP A 27 4.61 28.34 11.78
CA ASP A 27 4.49 28.85 13.16
C ASP A 27 4.13 27.78 14.21
N GLN A 28 4.03 26.50 13.82
CA GLN A 28 3.70 25.44 14.77
C GLN A 28 4.87 25.12 15.68
N THR A 29 4.63 25.10 16.99
CA THR A 29 5.60 24.76 18.03
C THR A 29 5.05 23.67 18.96
N GLY A 30 5.94 23.01 19.69
CA GLY A 30 5.56 21.99 20.68
C GLY A 30 5.16 20.65 20.04
N GLY A 31 4.11 20.05 20.57
CA GLY A 31 3.59 18.76 20.10
C GLY A 31 2.09 18.80 19.90
N GLN A 32 1.61 18.08 18.87
CA GLN A 32 0.19 17.92 18.59
C GLN A 32 -0.13 16.43 18.45
N VAL A 33 -1.19 15.99 19.10
CA VAL A 33 -1.69 14.60 18.98
C VAL A 33 -3.12 14.64 18.48
N THR A 34 -3.38 13.88 17.41
CA THR A 34 -4.70 13.72 16.81
C THR A 34 -5.04 12.23 16.77
N GLY A 35 -6.26 11.88 17.14
CA GLY A 35 -6.80 10.53 17.02
C GLY A 35 -7.90 10.49 15.98
N LEU A 36 -7.82 9.54 15.05
CA LEU A 36 -8.83 9.34 14.02
C LEU A 36 -9.34 7.89 14.05
N PRO A 37 -10.65 7.64 13.86
CA PRO A 37 -11.13 6.30 13.61
C PRO A 37 -10.57 5.81 12.28
N ALA A 38 -9.91 4.65 12.29
CA ALA A 38 -9.45 3.98 11.10
C ALA A 38 -10.59 3.10 10.56
N ILE A 39 -11.37 3.65 9.64
CA ILE A 39 -12.47 2.94 8.99
C ILE A 39 -12.11 2.72 7.53
N ASN A 40 -12.21 1.48 7.06
CA ASN A 40 -12.03 1.15 5.66
C ASN A 40 -12.93 -0.04 5.27
N TYR A 41 -13.13 -0.18 3.99
CA TYR A 41 -13.75 -1.36 3.40
C TYR A 41 -12.91 -1.81 2.21
N ASP A 42 -12.76 -3.11 2.09
CA ASP A 42 -12.08 -3.76 0.98
C ASP A 42 -12.82 -5.07 0.71
N SER A 43 -13.20 -5.32 -0.53
CA SER A 43 -13.94 -6.52 -0.91
C SER A 43 -13.18 -7.81 -0.55
N ASP A 44 -11.85 -7.77 -0.54
CA ASP A 44 -11.01 -8.91 -0.16
C ASP A 44 -10.92 -9.10 1.36
N GLU A 45 -10.83 -7.99 2.14
CA GLU A 45 -10.61 -8.02 3.60
C GLU A 45 -11.87 -7.75 4.43
N GLY A 46 -12.94 -7.27 3.79
CA GLY A 46 -14.20 -6.90 4.43
C GLY A 46 -14.15 -5.51 5.09
N PHE A 47 -15.05 -5.27 6.04
CA PHE A 47 -15.08 -4.04 6.80
C PHE A 47 -13.94 -3.99 7.81
N GLY A 48 -13.13 -2.92 7.73
CA GLY A 48 -12.03 -2.66 8.63
C GLY A 48 -12.37 -1.52 9.60
N TYR A 49 -11.96 -1.70 10.84
CA TYR A 49 -12.14 -0.73 11.92
C TYR A 49 -10.92 -0.70 12.82
N GLY A 50 -10.69 0.46 13.43
CA GLY A 50 -9.53 0.63 14.30
C GLY A 50 -9.32 2.07 14.71
N VAL A 51 -8.10 2.39 15.12
CA VAL A 51 -7.67 3.72 15.54
C VAL A 51 -6.34 4.05 14.89
N LEU A 52 -6.25 5.24 14.34
CA LEU A 52 -5.02 5.89 13.90
C LEU A 52 -4.73 7.04 14.86
N LEU A 53 -3.57 7.05 15.47
CA LEU A 53 -3.08 8.19 16.21
C LEU A 53 -1.93 8.84 15.43
N GLU A 54 -1.89 10.16 15.44
CA GLU A 54 -0.84 10.96 14.81
C GLU A 54 -0.27 11.92 15.84
N ALA A 55 0.97 11.72 16.22
CA ALA A 55 1.68 12.59 17.13
C ALA A 55 2.79 13.33 16.36
N TYR A 56 2.59 14.62 16.14
CA TYR A 56 3.53 15.52 15.48
C TYR A 56 4.30 16.31 16.51
N PHE A 57 5.59 16.46 16.30
CA PHE A 57 6.49 17.22 17.15
C PHE A 57 7.20 18.29 16.33
N TYR A 58 6.97 19.54 16.67
CA TYR A 58 7.49 20.71 15.97
C TYR A 58 8.67 21.37 16.71
N GLY A 59 8.93 20.99 17.99
CA GLY A 59 9.96 21.60 18.81
C GLY A 59 9.73 23.10 19.02
N ASP A 60 10.77 23.91 18.83
CA ASP A 60 10.70 25.37 18.94
C ASP A 60 10.12 26.04 17.67
N GLY A 61 9.66 25.27 16.70
CA GLY A 61 9.10 25.76 15.44
C GLY A 61 10.10 25.81 14.28
N GLY A 62 9.63 26.28 13.11
CA GLY A 62 10.46 26.42 11.90
C GLY A 62 10.70 25.13 11.12
N TYR A 63 10.00 24.04 11.43
CA TYR A 63 10.09 22.76 10.74
C TYR A 63 8.86 22.54 9.83
N SER A 64 9.13 22.20 8.57
CA SER A 64 8.08 21.81 7.61
C SER A 64 8.41 20.44 7.00
N PRO A 65 7.51 19.46 7.06
CA PRO A 65 6.16 19.47 7.65
C PRO A 65 6.15 19.40 9.19
N TYR A 66 7.18 18.84 9.83
CA TYR A 66 7.38 18.65 11.27
C TYR A 66 8.86 18.30 11.55
N ARG A 67 9.29 18.35 12.80
CA ARG A 67 10.61 17.86 13.19
C ARG A 67 10.67 16.33 13.17
N PHE A 68 9.64 15.68 13.76
CA PHE A 68 9.40 14.23 13.63
C PHE A 68 7.94 13.93 13.98
N THR A 69 7.48 12.73 13.54
CA THR A 69 6.15 12.21 13.85
C THR A 69 6.19 10.73 14.25
N ILE A 70 5.23 10.32 15.08
CA ILE A 70 4.98 8.92 15.43
C ILE A 70 3.51 8.65 15.17
N GLN A 71 3.20 7.61 14.38
CA GLN A 71 1.84 7.30 13.94
C GLN A 71 1.53 5.81 14.25
N PRO A 72 1.06 5.47 15.46
CA PRO A 72 0.55 4.15 15.75
C PRO A 72 -0.85 3.96 15.14
N THR A 73 -1.05 2.80 14.52
CA THR A 73 -2.33 2.39 13.93
C THR A 73 -2.67 0.99 14.42
N LEU A 74 -3.87 0.82 14.93
CA LEU A 74 -4.44 -0.48 15.26
C LEU A 74 -5.65 -0.72 14.36
N LYS A 75 -5.64 -1.84 13.61
CA LYS A 75 -6.66 -2.18 12.63
C LYS A 75 -7.13 -3.62 12.79
N PHE A 76 -8.43 -3.81 12.66
CA PHE A 76 -9.10 -5.10 12.56
C PHE A 76 -9.98 -5.14 11.32
N THR A 77 -10.24 -6.33 10.79
CA THR A 77 -11.23 -6.49 9.72
C THR A 77 -12.17 -7.65 10.00
N THR A 78 -13.36 -7.60 9.39
CA THR A 78 -14.38 -8.63 9.55
C THR A 78 -13.95 -9.99 8.99
N LYS A 79 -13.03 -10.01 8.02
CA LYS A 79 -12.42 -11.25 7.49
C LYS A 79 -11.13 -11.65 8.23
N GLY A 80 -10.94 -11.14 9.47
CA GLY A 80 -9.97 -11.69 10.43
C GLY A 80 -8.55 -11.18 10.32
N ARG A 81 -8.31 -10.02 9.68
CA ARG A 81 -7.04 -9.32 9.81
C ARG A 81 -6.96 -8.63 11.16
N ARG A 82 -5.79 -8.70 11.78
CA ARG A 82 -5.40 -7.90 12.95
C ARG A 82 -4.03 -7.30 12.64
N GLU A 83 -3.91 -5.99 12.80
CA GLU A 83 -2.68 -5.28 12.47
C GLU A 83 -2.41 -4.18 13.48
N LEU A 84 -1.17 -4.16 13.96
CA LEU A 84 -0.56 -3.04 14.66
C LEU A 84 0.57 -2.51 13.79
N THR A 85 0.54 -1.23 13.46
CA THR A 85 1.64 -0.55 12.79
C THR A 85 2.06 0.65 13.63
N VAL A 86 3.35 0.90 13.77
CA VAL A 86 3.91 2.13 14.29
C VAL A 86 4.84 2.70 13.22
N PHE A 87 4.46 3.83 12.65
CA PHE A 87 5.28 4.55 11.69
C PHE A 87 5.98 5.69 12.40
N PHE A 88 7.28 5.85 12.14
CA PHE A 88 8.11 6.95 12.59
C PHE A 88 8.71 7.65 11.38
N ASP A 89 8.68 8.97 11.34
CA ASP A 89 9.33 9.77 10.31
C ASP A 89 9.92 11.03 10.91
N ALA A 90 11.17 11.29 10.59
CA ALA A 90 11.94 12.38 11.17
C ALA A 90 12.78 13.10 10.09
N PRO A 91 12.16 14.01 9.33
CA PRO A 91 12.86 14.77 8.28
C PRO A 91 13.88 15.75 8.84
N HIS A 92 13.76 16.17 10.10
CA HIS A 92 14.59 17.22 10.71
C HIS A 92 15.17 16.83 12.08
N LEU A 93 15.20 15.55 12.43
CA LEU A 93 15.78 15.09 13.70
C LEU A 93 17.31 15.11 13.67
N LEU A 94 17.90 14.76 12.52
CA LEU A 94 19.33 14.74 12.32
C LEU A 94 19.80 16.00 11.58
N SER A 95 21.05 16.42 11.84
CA SER A 95 21.69 17.53 11.13
C SER A 95 21.96 17.19 9.66
N ASN A 96 22.30 18.21 8.86
CA ASN A 96 22.71 18.06 7.45
C ASN A 96 21.65 17.44 6.52
N GLY A 97 20.35 17.62 6.81
CA GLY A 97 19.26 17.20 5.93
C GLY A 97 19.00 15.68 5.89
N TRP A 98 19.53 14.91 6.82
CA TRP A 98 19.20 13.51 6.95
C TRP A 98 17.76 13.32 7.41
N ARG A 99 16.98 12.54 6.68
CA ARG A 99 15.67 12.03 7.08
C ARG A 99 15.81 10.59 7.55
N VAL A 100 15.23 10.30 8.69
CA VAL A 100 15.11 8.94 9.23
C VAL A 100 13.65 8.55 9.17
N ASP A 101 13.33 7.44 8.56
CA ASP A 101 12.02 6.83 8.67
C ASP A 101 12.13 5.37 9.12
N GLY A 102 11.09 4.88 9.75
CA GLY A 102 11.05 3.50 10.19
C GLY A 102 9.64 3.06 10.50
N PHE A 103 9.46 1.75 10.53
CA PHE A 103 8.20 1.24 10.96
C PHE A 103 8.30 -0.15 11.61
N LEU A 104 7.42 -0.36 12.57
CA LEU A 104 7.11 -1.66 13.14
C LEU A 104 5.73 -2.06 12.64
N ARG A 105 5.59 -3.29 12.16
CA ARG A 105 4.31 -3.88 11.79
C ARG A 105 4.21 -5.28 12.39
N SER A 106 3.10 -5.55 13.08
CA SER A 106 2.70 -6.90 13.49
C SER A 106 1.33 -7.17 12.90
N GLU A 107 1.24 -8.19 12.07
CA GLU A 107 0.06 -8.52 11.30
C GLU A 107 -0.29 -9.99 11.43
N ARG A 108 -1.58 -10.29 11.56
CA ARG A 108 -2.12 -11.65 11.45
C ARG A 108 -3.33 -11.64 10.53
N LEU A 109 -3.29 -12.48 9.49
CA LEU A 109 -4.41 -12.81 8.62
C LEU A 109 -4.80 -14.26 8.88
N ILE A 110 -6.08 -14.50 9.18
CA ILE A 110 -6.56 -15.87 9.39
C ILE A 110 -6.63 -16.60 8.05
N ALA A 111 -6.95 -15.89 6.97
CA ALA A 111 -7.14 -16.45 5.64
C ALA A 111 -6.51 -15.53 4.57
N SER A 112 -5.19 -15.58 4.43
CA SER A 112 -4.46 -14.86 3.38
C SER A 112 -4.68 -15.55 2.04
N PRO A 113 -4.94 -14.83 0.94
CA PRO A 113 -5.15 -15.45 -0.37
C PRO A 113 -3.86 -16.02 -0.96
N TYR A 114 -4.01 -17.15 -1.66
CA TYR A 114 -2.98 -17.79 -2.46
C TYR A 114 -3.62 -18.49 -3.66
N TYR A 115 -3.32 -18.06 -4.88
CA TYR A 115 -3.89 -18.55 -6.13
C TYR A 115 -2.86 -19.27 -7.02
N GLY A 116 -1.72 -19.67 -6.46
CA GLY A 116 -0.60 -20.23 -7.22
C GLY A 116 0.39 -19.18 -7.72
N LEU A 117 1.40 -19.62 -8.46
CA LEU A 117 2.51 -18.79 -8.94
C LEU A 117 2.42 -18.53 -10.44
N GLY A 118 2.69 -17.28 -10.83
CA GLY A 118 2.79 -16.86 -12.22
C GLY A 118 1.51 -16.26 -12.79
N ASN A 119 1.63 -15.72 -14.01
CA ASN A 119 0.54 -15.02 -14.70
C ASN A 119 -0.59 -15.96 -15.17
N ASN A 120 -0.27 -17.24 -15.37
CA ASN A 120 -1.22 -18.25 -15.84
C ASN A 120 -1.87 -19.03 -14.69
N SER A 121 -1.74 -18.55 -13.44
CA SER A 121 -2.47 -19.16 -12.32
C SER A 121 -3.97 -19.02 -12.54
N THR A 122 -4.71 -20.11 -12.36
CA THR A 122 -6.16 -20.13 -12.57
C THR A 122 -6.91 -19.92 -11.25
N TYR A 123 -8.04 -19.23 -11.33
CA TYR A 123 -9.00 -19.16 -10.24
C TYR A 123 -10.31 -19.77 -10.71
N ASP A 124 -10.77 -20.76 -9.98
CA ASP A 124 -12.03 -21.46 -10.24
C ASP A 124 -12.85 -21.45 -8.94
N GLU A 125 -13.91 -20.66 -8.93
CA GLU A 125 -14.78 -20.48 -7.77
C GLU A 125 -15.43 -21.81 -7.37
N THR A 126 -15.65 -22.74 -8.31
CA THR A 126 -16.23 -24.05 -8.01
C THR A 126 -15.35 -24.91 -7.11
N LEU A 127 -14.03 -24.65 -7.06
CA LEU A 127 -13.12 -25.33 -6.14
C LEU A 127 -13.33 -24.86 -4.69
N GLU A 128 -13.70 -23.59 -4.45
CA GLU A 128 -14.08 -23.12 -3.11
C GLU A 128 -15.40 -23.77 -2.65
N GLU A 129 -16.31 -24.05 -3.57
CA GLU A 129 -17.58 -24.75 -3.26
C GLU A 129 -17.34 -26.26 -3.00
N ASN A 130 -16.55 -26.93 -3.82
CA ASN A 130 -16.36 -28.37 -3.79
C ASN A 130 -15.30 -28.83 -2.77
N GLU A 131 -14.18 -28.13 -2.65
CA GLU A 131 -13.05 -28.46 -1.77
C GLU A 131 -13.07 -27.66 -0.47
N GLY A 132 -13.89 -26.61 -0.37
CA GLY A 132 -14.13 -25.78 0.79
C GLY A 132 -13.62 -24.33 0.65
N GLN A 133 -14.27 -23.43 1.35
CA GLN A 133 -14.06 -21.97 1.29
C GLN A 133 -12.61 -21.50 1.51
N TYR A 134 -11.72 -22.40 1.95
CA TYR A 134 -10.33 -22.10 2.23
C TYR A 134 -9.38 -22.66 1.18
N TYR A 135 -9.87 -23.20 0.06
CA TYR A 135 -9.04 -23.81 -0.98
C TYR A 135 -7.89 -22.88 -1.44
N TYR A 136 -8.17 -21.60 -1.65
CA TYR A 136 -7.20 -20.58 -2.04
C TYR A 136 -6.69 -19.73 -0.84
N ARG A 137 -6.66 -20.28 0.36
CA ARG A 137 -6.35 -19.52 1.57
C ARG A 137 -5.32 -20.22 2.45
N PHE A 138 -4.57 -19.43 3.21
CA PHE A 138 -3.66 -19.90 4.26
C PHE A 138 -3.59 -18.90 5.41
N GLY A 139 -3.26 -19.36 6.61
CA GLY A 139 -3.02 -18.50 7.75
C GLY A 139 -1.63 -17.87 7.69
N ARG A 140 -1.53 -16.55 7.87
CA ARG A 140 -0.26 -15.82 7.88
C ARG A 140 -0.15 -14.92 9.11
N SER A 141 1.00 -14.98 9.79
CA SER A 141 1.40 -13.95 10.75
C SER A 141 2.75 -13.39 10.34
N ARG A 142 2.87 -12.05 10.37
CA ARG A 142 4.11 -11.36 9.98
C ARG A 142 4.43 -10.25 10.96
N THR A 143 5.67 -10.25 11.45
CA THR A 143 6.22 -9.14 12.23
C THR A 143 7.43 -8.58 11.51
N LYS A 144 7.46 -7.27 11.33
CA LYS A 144 8.51 -6.55 10.62
C LYS A 144 8.92 -5.31 11.39
N VAL A 145 10.24 -5.11 11.48
CA VAL A 145 10.86 -3.85 11.90
C VAL A 145 11.78 -3.39 10.78
N ALA A 146 11.67 -2.15 10.38
CA ALA A 146 12.48 -1.58 9.30
C ALA A 146 12.85 -0.13 9.61
N MET A 147 13.99 0.30 9.10
CA MET A 147 14.48 1.67 9.21
C MET A 147 15.19 2.08 7.92
N ASN A 148 15.05 3.34 7.56
CA ASN A 148 15.76 3.96 6.44
C ASN A 148 16.39 5.27 6.87
N LEU A 149 17.49 5.57 6.20
CA LEU A 149 18.18 6.84 6.20
C LEU A 149 18.14 7.40 4.78
N GLN A 150 17.66 8.63 4.63
CA GLN A 150 17.64 9.31 3.34
C GLN A 150 18.44 10.61 3.45
N ARG A 151 19.23 10.91 2.41
CA ARG A 151 19.99 12.15 2.33
C ARG A 151 19.74 12.83 1.00
N PRO A 152 19.36 14.13 0.99
CA PRO A 152 19.26 14.88 -0.25
C PRO A 152 20.65 15.07 -0.87
N VAL A 153 20.69 15.06 -2.20
CA VAL A 153 21.87 15.42 -2.98
C VAL A 153 21.78 16.92 -3.29
N GLU A 154 22.76 17.68 -2.84
CA GLU A 154 22.75 19.14 -2.99
C GLU A 154 22.66 19.55 -4.48
N GLY A 155 21.78 20.48 -4.79
CA GLY A 155 21.56 20.97 -6.15
C GLY A 155 20.68 20.08 -7.05
N PHE A 156 20.19 18.93 -6.55
CA PHE A 156 19.35 18.01 -7.31
C PHE A 156 18.10 17.60 -6.50
N PRO A 157 16.94 17.38 -7.13
CA PRO A 157 15.75 16.85 -6.47
C PRO A 157 15.87 15.33 -6.23
N VAL A 158 17.01 14.90 -5.72
CA VAL A 158 17.41 13.51 -5.52
C VAL A 158 17.69 13.25 -4.05
N ARG A 159 17.23 12.12 -3.55
CA ARG A 159 17.63 11.58 -2.25
C ARG A 159 18.26 10.20 -2.45
N ILE A 160 19.39 9.95 -1.76
CA ILE A 160 19.97 8.62 -1.65
C ILE A 160 19.38 7.97 -0.40
N LEU A 161 18.97 6.72 -0.54
CA LEU A 161 18.35 5.93 0.53
C LEU A 161 19.23 4.74 0.89
N PHE A 162 19.42 4.53 2.19
CA PHE A 162 19.96 3.29 2.76
C PHE A 162 19.03 2.81 3.86
N GLY A 163 18.89 1.51 4.00
CA GLY A 163 18.03 0.98 5.03
C GLY A 163 18.19 -0.52 5.24
N GLY A 164 17.40 -1.02 6.16
CA GLY A 164 17.35 -2.45 6.43
C GLY A 164 16.13 -2.80 7.26
N GLY A 165 15.93 -4.07 7.44
CA GLY A 165 14.83 -4.55 8.25
C GLY A 165 14.93 -6.03 8.56
N VAL A 166 14.22 -6.41 9.61
CA VAL A 166 14.04 -7.79 10.02
C VAL A 166 12.57 -8.16 9.89
N THR A 167 12.29 -9.30 9.27
CA THR A 167 10.93 -9.76 9.03
C THR A 167 10.82 -11.23 9.42
N ARG A 168 9.89 -11.55 10.30
CA ARG A 168 9.49 -12.92 10.62
C ARG A 168 8.11 -13.19 10.04
N THR A 169 8.00 -14.19 9.19
CA THR A 169 6.72 -14.68 8.65
C THR A 169 6.47 -16.09 9.16
N SER A 170 5.26 -16.34 9.64
CA SER A 170 4.76 -17.66 9.98
C SER A 170 3.61 -18.00 9.03
N VAL A 171 3.69 -19.14 8.40
CA VAL A 171 2.65 -19.72 7.55
C VAL A 171 1.99 -20.86 8.33
N LYS A 172 0.67 -20.91 8.30
CA LYS A 172 -0.10 -21.97 8.92
C LYS A 172 -1.08 -22.54 7.91
N PRO A 173 -1.16 -23.85 7.77
CA PRO A 173 -2.27 -24.46 7.05
C PRO A 173 -3.56 -24.08 7.76
N LEU A 174 -4.67 -23.99 7.04
CA LEU A 174 -5.97 -23.73 7.66
C LEU A 174 -6.49 -25.00 8.33
N PRO A 175 -7.15 -24.91 9.51
CA PRO A 175 -7.16 -25.99 10.49
C PRO A 175 -7.94 -27.24 10.10
N GLU A 176 -8.86 -27.20 9.18
CA GLU A 176 -9.81 -28.31 9.07
C GLU A 176 -9.59 -29.21 7.86
N ASP A 177 -8.78 -28.79 6.84
CA ASP A 177 -8.48 -29.59 5.65
C ASP A 177 -7.22 -29.11 4.91
N ALA A 178 -6.10 -29.03 5.62
CA ALA A 178 -4.82 -28.56 5.08
C ALA A 178 -4.37 -29.29 3.81
N THR A 179 -4.79 -30.53 3.62
CA THR A 179 -4.50 -31.34 2.44
C THR A 179 -5.32 -30.96 1.20
N LYS A 180 -6.36 -30.16 1.37
CA LYS A 180 -7.26 -29.75 0.28
C LYS A 180 -7.04 -28.31 -0.18
N THR A 181 -6.09 -27.56 0.41
CA THR A 181 -5.77 -26.22 -0.07
C THR A 181 -4.77 -26.27 -1.21
N LEU A 182 -4.85 -25.31 -2.14
CA LEU A 182 -3.89 -25.20 -3.24
C LEU A 182 -2.45 -25.08 -2.70
N LEU A 183 -2.26 -24.31 -1.63
CA LEU A 183 -0.93 -24.16 -1.00
C LEU A 183 -0.40 -25.51 -0.51
N SER A 184 -1.22 -26.35 0.12
CA SER A 184 -0.78 -27.66 0.62
C SER A 184 -0.51 -28.67 -0.49
N GLN A 185 -1.15 -28.52 -1.64
CA GLN A 185 -0.86 -29.33 -2.83
C GLN A 185 0.47 -28.94 -3.48
N GLU A 186 0.78 -27.65 -3.57
CA GLU A 186 2.05 -27.16 -4.12
C GLU A 186 3.23 -27.32 -3.15
N PHE A 187 2.96 -27.31 -1.83
CA PHE A 187 3.95 -27.44 -0.77
C PHE A 187 3.54 -28.53 0.24
N PRO A 188 3.58 -29.82 -0.15
CA PRO A 188 3.07 -30.93 0.68
C PRO A 188 3.81 -31.10 2.01
N ASP A 189 5.09 -30.72 2.08
CA ASP A 189 5.92 -30.80 3.29
C ASP A 189 5.75 -29.61 4.26
N ASN A 190 4.64 -28.90 4.16
CA ASN A 190 4.36 -27.62 4.81
C ASN A 190 5.23 -26.46 4.31
N ALA A 191 4.61 -25.47 3.73
CA ALA A 191 5.29 -24.24 3.33
C ALA A 191 5.87 -23.56 4.59
N PRO A 192 7.19 -23.58 4.82
CA PRO A 192 7.75 -23.06 6.05
C PRO A 192 7.67 -21.56 6.05
N GLY A 193 7.26 -20.98 7.17
CA GLY A 193 7.55 -19.59 7.45
C GLY A 193 9.06 -19.39 7.68
N GLY A 194 9.51 -18.16 7.79
CA GLY A 194 10.94 -17.89 7.95
C GLY A 194 11.27 -16.45 8.30
N TRP A 195 12.55 -16.19 8.41
CA TRP A 195 13.12 -14.85 8.49
C TRP A 195 13.51 -14.36 7.09
N SER A 196 13.16 -13.12 6.77
CA SER A 196 13.58 -12.39 5.57
C SER A 196 14.20 -11.07 6.01
N ASN A 197 15.43 -11.14 6.51
CA ASN A 197 16.18 -9.97 6.98
C ASN A 197 16.94 -9.38 5.81
N TYR A 198 16.93 -8.05 5.69
CA TYR A 198 17.44 -7.41 4.48
C TYR A 198 18.22 -6.13 4.74
N LEU A 199 19.09 -5.82 3.78
CA LEU A 199 19.63 -4.49 3.56
C LEU A 199 19.04 -3.93 2.27
N ARG A 200 18.86 -2.62 2.19
CA ARG A 200 18.41 -1.96 0.97
C ARG A 200 19.15 -0.66 0.72
N ALA A 201 19.29 -0.31 -0.54
CA ALA A 201 19.80 0.98 -1.00
C ALA A 201 18.94 1.45 -2.17
N GLY A 202 18.93 2.75 -2.42
CA GLY A 202 18.19 3.28 -3.54
C GLY A 202 18.36 4.77 -3.77
N VAL A 203 17.71 5.23 -4.82
CA VAL A 203 17.67 6.62 -5.22
C VAL A 203 16.21 7.03 -5.42
N VAL A 204 15.86 8.19 -4.91
CA VAL A 204 14.51 8.77 -5.04
C VAL A 204 14.64 10.13 -5.70
N TRP A 205 13.95 10.31 -6.83
CA TRP A 205 13.78 11.57 -7.52
C TRP A 205 12.39 12.11 -7.22
N ASP A 206 12.27 13.29 -6.62
CA ASP A 206 10.99 13.85 -6.20
C ASP A 206 10.91 15.35 -6.55
N THR A 207 10.03 15.67 -7.49
CA THR A 207 9.72 17.04 -7.95
C THR A 207 8.24 17.37 -7.81
N ARG A 208 7.50 16.58 -7.01
CA ARG A 208 6.07 16.83 -6.79
C ARG A 208 5.85 18.19 -6.14
N ASP A 209 4.76 18.83 -6.51
CA ASP A 209 4.30 20.07 -5.87
C ASP A 209 3.83 19.86 -4.42
N ARG A 210 3.39 18.62 -4.08
CA ARG A 210 3.00 18.20 -2.72
C ARG A 210 3.06 16.68 -2.59
N GLU A 211 3.22 16.19 -1.37
CA GLU A 211 3.31 14.74 -1.11
C GLU A 211 1.93 14.04 -1.24
N THR A 212 0.85 14.70 -0.79
CA THR A 212 -0.52 14.14 -0.84
C THR A 212 -1.28 14.70 -2.03
N GLY A 213 -1.73 13.83 -2.94
CA GLY A 213 -2.53 14.21 -4.10
C GLY A 213 -1.85 15.20 -5.03
N PRO A 214 -0.64 14.93 -5.51
CA PRO A 214 0.09 15.85 -6.37
C PRO A 214 -0.67 16.18 -7.64
N HIS A 215 -0.56 17.43 -8.08
CA HIS A 215 -1.14 17.92 -9.31
C HIS A 215 -0.12 17.95 -10.45
N ARG A 216 1.16 18.14 -10.11
CA ARG A 216 2.27 18.16 -11.08
C ARG A 216 3.55 17.60 -10.46
N GLY A 217 4.47 17.20 -11.35
CA GLY A 217 5.79 16.72 -10.96
C GLY A 217 5.94 15.22 -11.10
N THR A 218 7.01 14.72 -10.54
CA THR A 218 7.42 13.31 -10.69
C THR A 218 7.90 12.77 -9.34
N TRP A 219 7.60 11.51 -9.07
CA TRP A 219 8.19 10.74 -8.00
C TRP A 219 8.67 9.40 -8.56
N SER A 220 9.97 9.32 -8.84
CA SER A 220 10.60 8.12 -9.37
C SER A 220 11.57 7.56 -8.35
N GLU A 221 11.65 6.23 -8.27
CA GLU A 221 12.52 5.55 -7.34
C GLU A 221 13.12 4.29 -7.96
N PHE A 222 14.39 4.06 -7.67
CA PHE A 222 15.06 2.79 -7.93
C PHE A 222 15.60 2.24 -6.62
N LEU A 223 15.17 1.04 -6.24
CA LEU A 223 15.51 0.39 -4.98
C LEU A 223 16.10 -0.98 -5.25
N VAL A 224 17.14 -1.31 -4.53
CA VAL A 224 17.73 -2.66 -4.48
C VAL A 224 17.69 -3.15 -3.05
N GLN A 225 17.15 -4.35 -2.84
CA GLN A 225 17.06 -5.03 -1.56
C GLN A 225 17.75 -6.38 -1.64
N ALA A 226 18.75 -6.59 -0.81
CA ALA A 226 19.41 -7.87 -0.65
C ALA A 226 18.92 -8.57 0.62
N VAL A 227 18.55 -9.83 0.49
CA VAL A 227 18.17 -10.72 1.61
C VAL A 227 19.21 -11.83 1.68
N PRO A 228 20.32 -11.65 2.41
CA PRO A 228 21.39 -12.64 2.50
C PRO A 228 21.16 -13.58 3.69
N THR A 229 21.71 -14.79 3.60
CA THR A 229 21.64 -15.77 4.68
C THR A 229 22.47 -15.41 5.91
N PHE A 230 23.55 -14.63 5.75
CA PHE A 230 24.38 -14.20 6.89
C PHE A 230 23.67 -13.26 7.87
N LEU A 231 22.53 -12.66 7.47
CA LEU A 231 21.67 -11.90 8.36
C LEU A 231 20.63 -12.80 9.07
N GLY A 232 20.75 -14.13 8.98
CA GLY A 232 19.84 -15.08 9.59
C GLY A 232 18.57 -15.36 8.79
N SER A 233 18.54 -15.01 7.51
CA SER A 233 17.44 -15.37 6.61
C SER A 233 17.54 -16.83 6.17
N GLN A 234 16.37 -17.50 6.05
CA GLN A 234 16.30 -18.86 5.53
C GLN A 234 16.41 -18.93 3.99
N SER A 235 16.16 -17.82 3.32
CA SER A 235 16.22 -17.70 1.86
C SER A 235 17.22 -16.63 1.46
N GLN A 236 17.78 -16.76 0.25
CA GLN A 236 18.71 -15.77 -0.30
C GLN A 236 18.17 -15.27 -1.63
N TYR A 237 17.97 -13.96 -1.74
CA TYR A 237 17.54 -13.32 -2.98
C TYR A 237 17.92 -11.84 -3.04
N LEU A 238 17.96 -11.32 -4.25
CA LEU A 238 18.07 -9.90 -4.56
C LEU A 238 16.74 -9.46 -5.19
N ARG A 239 16.19 -8.34 -4.72
CA ARG A 239 15.03 -7.70 -5.32
C ARG A 239 15.42 -6.30 -5.78
N TRP A 240 15.09 -5.96 -7.01
CA TRP A 240 15.17 -4.59 -7.46
C TRP A 240 13.79 -4.11 -7.91
N THR A 241 13.55 -2.82 -7.71
CA THR A 241 12.27 -2.18 -8.03
C THR A 241 12.54 -0.82 -8.65
N LEU A 242 11.97 -0.61 -9.82
CA LEU A 242 11.89 0.68 -10.49
C LEU A 242 10.43 1.11 -10.46
N ALA A 243 10.14 2.27 -9.88
CA ALA A 243 8.81 2.87 -9.92
C ALA A 243 8.91 4.31 -10.40
N ASP A 244 8.02 4.69 -11.30
CA ASP A 244 7.93 6.03 -11.86
C ASP A 244 6.48 6.51 -11.78
N ARG A 245 6.27 7.62 -11.09
CA ARG A 245 4.96 8.25 -10.93
C ARG A 245 5.03 9.66 -11.47
N ARG A 246 4.14 9.99 -12.39
CA ARG A 246 4.09 11.30 -13.03
C ARG A 246 2.71 11.89 -12.94
N TYR A 247 2.67 13.20 -12.72
CA TYR A 247 1.46 13.96 -12.56
C TYR A 247 1.48 15.12 -13.56
N PHE A 248 0.51 15.11 -14.45
CA PHE A 248 0.38 16.06 -15.55
C PHE A 248 -0.86 16.90 -15.34
N PRO A 249 -0.73 18.21 -15.09
CA PRO A 249 -1.88 19.12 -15.07
C PRO A 249 -2.44 19.25 -16.49
N LEU A 250 -3.70 18.87 -16.67
CA LEU A 250 -4.45 19.08 -17.91
C LEU A 250 -5.34 20.34 -17.83
N GLY A 251 -5.16 21.14 -16.80
CA GLY A 251 -5.88 22.36 -16.45
C GLY A 251 -5.83 22.54 -14.93
N ASP A 252 -6.41 23.61 -14.41
CA ASP A 252 -6.34 23.97 -12.99
C ASP A 252 -7.00 22.93 -12.06
N ARG A 253 -7.96 22.16 -12.58
CA ARG A 253 -8.77 21.21 -11.83
C ARG A 253 -8.67 19.76 -12.30
N LEU A 254 -7.90 19.52 -13.35
CA LEU A 254 -7.78 18.20 -13.97
C LEU A 254 -6.32 17.74 -13.95
N THR A 255 -6.08 16.56 -13.40
CA THR A 255 -4.76 15.93 -13.34
C THR A 255 -4.81 14.55 -13.99
N PHE A 256 -3.88 14.28 -14.88
CA PHE A 256 -3.58 12.93 -15.30
C PHE A 256 -2.43 12.39 -14.44
N ALA A 257 -2.70 11.35 -13.65
CA ALA A 257 -1.72 10.68 -12.84
C ALA A 257 -1.39 9.32 -13.45
N ASN A 258 -0.11 8.98 -13.48
CA ASN A 258 0.38 7.76 -14.10
C ASN A 258 1.44 7.12 -13.21
N ARG A 259 1.40 5.77 -13.07
CA ARG A 259 2.41 4.99 -12.35
C ARG A 259 2.85 3.81 -13.19
N PHE A 260 4.15 3.67 -13.39
CA PHE A 260 4.80 2.45 -13.86
C PHE A 260 5.60 1.84 -12.71
N LEU A 261 5.55 0.54 -12.58
CA LEU A 261 6.36 -0.21 -11.64
C LEU A 261 6.86 -1.49 -12.30
N LEU A 262 8.16 -1.70 -12.18
CA LEU A 262 8.84 -2.92 -12.60
C LEU A 262 9.64 -3.43 -11.42
N GLN A 263 9.38 -4.66 -11.01
CA GLN A 263 10.09 -5.33 -9.91
C GLN A 263 10.52 -6.70 -10.35
N ASN A 264 11.74 -7.11 -9.99
CA ASN A 264 12.22 -8.46 -10.22
C ASN A 264 12.98 -8.99 -9.01
N ILE A 265 12.92 -10.29 -8.82
CA ILE A 265 13.58 -11.02 -7.75
C ILE A 265 14.48 -12.07 -8.40
N GLU A 266 15.75 -12.06 -8.02
CA GLU A 266 16.75 -13.03 -8.42
C GLU A 266 17.16 -13.87 -7.22
N GLY A 267 17.16 -15.19 -7.37
CA GLY A 267 17.40 -16.14 -6.28
C GLY A 267 16.12 -16.77 -5.74
N SER A 268 16.16 -17.29 -4.53
CA SER A 268 15.11 -18.15 -3.96
C SER A 268 14.28 -17.40 -2.91
N ALA A 269 13.37 -16.54 -3.34
CA ALA A 269 12.44 -15.89 -2.44
C ALA A 269 11.30 -16.85 -2.04
N PRO A 270 10.87 -16.86 -0.77
CA PRO A 270 9.72 -17.64 -0.37
C PRO A 270 8.43 -17.03 -0.95
N PHE A 271 7.44 -17.88 -1.25
CA PHE A 271 6.21 -17.46 -1.94
C PHE A 271 5.50 -16.27 -1.26
N TYR A 272 5.55 -16.19 0.07
CA TYR A 272 4.92 -15.11 0.84
C TYR A 272 5.63 -13.76 0.73
N ASP A 273 6.83 -13.72 0.15
CA ASP A 273 7.55 -12.48 -0.16
C ASP A 273 7.39 -12.04 -1.63
N LEU A 274 6.87 -12.92 -2.51
CA LEU A 274 6.67 -12.61 -3.92
C LEU A 274 5.56 -11.56 -4.15
N SER A 275 4.59 -11.48 -3.24
CA SER A 275 3.52 -10.49 -3.29
C SER A 275 3.93 -9.09 -2.82
N ILE A 276 5.15 -8.89 -2.34
CA ILE A 276 5.57 -7.62 -1.75
C ILE A 276 6.03 -6.65 -2.83
N VAL A 277 5.40 -5.46 -2.86
CA VAL A 277 5.81 -4.33 -3.69
C VAL A 277 6.67 -3.38 -2.85
N GLN A 278 7.92 -3.18 -3.26
CA GLN A 278 8.84 -2.28 -2.55
C GLN A 278 8.60 -0.83 -2.95
N THR A 279 8.62 0.04 -1.96
CA THR A 279 8.65 1.50 -2.13
C THR A 279 9.67 2.11 -1.17
N SER A 280 10.06 3.34 -1.40
CA SER A 280 11.01 4.06 -0.54
C SER A 280 10.41 4.40 0.82
N PHE A 281 9.10 4.45 0.95
CA PHE A 281 8.41 4.91 2.15
C PHE A 281 7.59 3.80 2.82
N LYS A 282 6.44 3.46 2.28
CA LYS A 282 5.55 2.40 2.80
C LYS A 282 5.54 1.23 1.82
N GLN A 283 5.66 0.03 2.33
CA GLN A 283 5.58 -1.18 1.55
C GLN A 283 4.13 -1.52 1.22
N GLU A 284 3.88 -1.94 -0.02
CA GLU A 284 2.56 -2.38 -0.49
C GLU A 284 2.56 -3.89 -0.73
N GLU A 285 1.39 -4.50 -0.85
CA GLU A 285 1.23 -5.93 -1.10
C GLU A 285 0.35 -6.19 -2.31
N GLY A 286 0.76 -7.21 -3.05
CA GLY A 286 0.00 -7.91 -4.07
C GLY A 286 -0.04 -7.27 -5.45
N LEU A 287 -0.13 -8.10 -6.47
CA LEU A 287 -0.71 -7.70 -7.75
C LEU A 287 -2.17 -8.14 -7.72
N GLY A 288 -3.06 -7.17 -7.58
CA GLY A 288 -4.48 -7.30 -7.23
C GLY A 288 -4.80 -6.59 -5.92
N GLY A 289 -6.06 -6.14 -5.77
CA GLY A 289 -6.56 -5.39 -4.63
C GLY A 289 -6.36 -3.89 -4.71
N ALA A 290 -6.76 -3.20 -3.65
CA ALA A 290 -6.92 -1.74 -3.56
C ALA A 290 -5.68 -0.91 -3.91
N LYS A 291 -4.46 -1.47 -3.86
CA LYS A 291 -3.20 -0.72 -3.98
C LYS A 291 -2.42 -0.97 -5.28
N THR A 292 -2.87 -1.92 -6.09
CA THR A 292 -2.21 -2.27 -7.36
C THR A 292 -3.18 -2.38 -8.53
N LEU A 293 -3.96 -3.45 -8.64
CA LEU A 293 -4.97 -3.66 -9.68
C LEU A 293 -6.36 -3.64 -9.04
N ARG A 294 -7.00 -2.49 -9.04
CA ARG A 294 -8.37 -2.32 -8.50
C ARG A 294 -9.37 -3.00 -9.43
N GLY A 295 -10.10 -3.96 -8.94
CA GLY A 295 -10.99 -4.80 -9.75
C GLY A 295 -10.52 -6.24 -9.86
N ILE A 296 -9.31 -6.55 -9.38
CA ILE A 296 -8.75 -7.90 -9.31
C ILE A 296 -8.63 -8.29 -7.83
N PRO A 297 -8.92 -9.55 -7.43
CA PRO A 297 -8.76 -10.02 -6.07
C PRO A 297 -7.34 -9.82 -5.53
N LYS A 298 -7.21 -9.52 -4.24
CA LYS A 298 -5.94 -9.24 -3.60
C LYS A 298 -4.95 -10.41 -3.76
N ASN A 299 -3.68 -10.10 -4.11
CA ASN A 299 -2.62 -11.08 -4.35
C ASN A 299 -3.00 -12.16 -5.39
N ARG A 300 -3.87 -11.84 -6.33
CA ARG A 300 -4.32 -12.77 -7.35
C ARG A 300 -3.17 -13.30 -8.19
N TYR A 301 -2.19 -12.45 -8.44
CA TYR A 301 -0.99 -12.81 -9.18
C TYR A 301 0.26 -12.54 -8.35
N ILE A 302 1.08 -13.58 -8.18
CA ILE A 302 2.38 -13.50 -7.50
C ILE A 302 3.45 -14.22 -8.32
N GLY A 303 4.67 -13.70 -8.32
CA GLY A 303 5.76 -14.27 -9.09
C GLY A 303 7.10 -13.63 -8.74
N ASN A 304 8.19 -14.10 -9.36
CA ASN A 304 9.52 -13.57 -9.15
C ASN A 304 9.64 -12.12 -9.66
N GLY A 305 8.78 -11.74 -10.58
CA GLY A 305 8.73 -10.35 -10.97
C GLY A 305 7.31 -9.90 -11.30
N MET A 306 7.16 -8.57 -11.39
CA MET A 306 5.90 -7.93 -11.72
C MET A 306 6.11 -6.65 -12.53
N PHE A 307 5.18 -6.41 -13.43
CA PHE A 307 4.95 -5.15 -14.09
C PHE A 307 3.57 -4.62 -13.70
N LEU A 308 3.48 -3.34 -13.42
CA LEU A 308 2.25 -2.65 -13.08
C LEU A 308 2.22 -1.30 -13.78
N TRP A 309 1.09 -1.01 -14.40
CA TRP A 309 0.80 0.29 -15.00
C TRP A 309 -0.59 0.74 -14.58
N ASN A 310 -0.63 1.87 -13.86
CA ASN A 310 -1.88 2.52 -13.49
C ASN A 310 -1.96 3.88 -14.18
N ALA A 311 -3.12 4.18 -14.74
CA ALA A 311 -3.47 5.47 -15.30
C ALA A 311 -4.74 5.98 -14.63
N GLU A 312 -4.74 7.20 -14.12
CA GLU A 312 -5.86 7.77 -13.39
C GLU A 312 -6.08 9.23 -13.81
N LEU A 313 -7.29 9.56 -14.20
CA LEU A 313 -7.73 10.92 -14.44
C LEU A 313 -8.45 11.41 -13.19
N ARG A 314 -7.99 12.54 -12.62
CA ARG A 314 -8.49 13.15 -11.37
C ARG A 314 -9.08 14.50 -11.68
N TRP A 315 -10.38 14.67 -11.47
CA TRP A 315 -11.10 15.91 -11.70
C TRP A 315 -11.64 16.48 -10.40
N ARG A 316 -11.08 17.60 -9.94
CA ARG A 316 -11.55 18.36 -8.79
C ARG A 316 -12.79 19.14 -9.18
N VAL A 317 -13.97 18.57 -8.87
CA VAL A 317 -15.26 19.07 -9.34
C VAL A 317 -15.82 20.18 -8.46
N HIS A 318 -15.56 20.14 -7.15
CA HIS A 318 -16.16 21.08 -6.20
C HIS A 318 -15.28 21.39 -5.02
N ASP A 319 -15.31 22.66 -4.58
CA ASP A 319 -14.63 23.16 -3.40
C ASP A 319 -15.65 23.87 -2.52
N PHE A 320 -15.60 23.61 -1.22
CA PHE A 320 -16.44 24.27 -0.24
C PHE A 320 -15.77 24.30 1.13
N THR A 321 -16.37 25.01 2.09
CA THR A 321 -15.87 25.07 3.47
C THR A 321 -16.82 24.32 4.38
N MET A 322 -16.30 23.47 5.25
CA MET A 322 -17.07 22.72 6.24
C MET A 322 -16.33 22.71 7.57
N ALA A 323 -17.05 22.99 8.66
CA ALA A 323 -16.47 23.08 10.01
C ALA A 323 -15.24 24.01 10.10
N GLY A 324 -15.19 25.08 9.30
CA GLY A 324 -14.09 26.06 9.28
C GLY A 324 -12.87 25.66 8.45
N GLY A 325 -12.86 24.46 7.84
CA GLY A 325 -11.78 23.99 6.98
C GLY A 325 -12.17 23.84 5.51
N PRO A 326 -11.20 23.96 4.57
CA PRO A 326 -11.45 23.73 3.16
C PRO A 326 -11.72 22.24 2.87
N VAL A 327 -12.72 21.97 2.05
CA VAL A 327 -13.09 20.64 1.60
C VAL A 327 -13.15 20.64 0.09
N HIS A 328 -12.68 19.56 -0.53
CA HIS A 328 -12.76 19.40 -1.98
C HIS A 328 -13.22 18.00 -2.37
N ILE A 329 -13.96 17.93 -3.47
CA ILE A 329 -14.42 16.68 -4.07
C ILE A 329 -13.68 16.46 -5.38
N VAL A 330 -13.09 15.26 -5.53
CA VAL A 330 -12.44 14.82 -6.76
C VAL A 330 -13.13 13.57 -7.27
N LEU A 331 -13.52 13.58 -8.53
CA LEU A 331 -13.92 12.38 -9.26
C LEU A 331 -12.71 11.80 -9.95
N SER A 332 -12.61 10.48 -10.00
CA SER A 332 -11.55 9.79 -10.73
C SER A 332 -12.08 8.68 -11.63
N GLY A 333 -11.46 8.53 -12.79
CA GLY A 333 -11.58 7.36 -13.64
C GLY A 333 -10.19 6.73 -13.78
N PHE A 334 -10.10 5.41 -13.76
CA PHE A 334 -8.83 4.73 -13.80
C PHE A 334 -8.82 3.46 -14.68
N MET A 335 -7.62 3.12 -15.12
CA MET A 335 -7.29 1.86 -15.76
C MET A 335 -6.01 1.33 -15.13
N ASP A 336 -6.07 0.11 -14.63
CA ASP A 336 -4.97 -0.58 -13.97
C ASP A 336 -4.61 -1.81 -14.79
N ASN A 337 -3.32 -1.98 -15.12
CA ASN A 337 -2.80 -3.10 -15.90
C ASN A 337 -1.62 -3.72 -15.18
N GLY A 338 -1.50 -5.02 -15.23
CA GLY A 338 -0.35 -5.68 -14.63
C GLY A 338 -0.18 -7.11 -15.06
N ARG A 339 1.01 -7.62 -14.82
CA ARG A 339 1.35 -9.03 -14.97
C ARG A 339 2.47 -9.42 -14.03
N VAL A 340 2.61 -10.70 -13.81
CA VAL A 340 3.76 -11.28 -13.11
C VAL A 340 4.46 -12.30 -14.01
N TRP A 341 5.67 -12.68 -13.61
CA TRP A 341 6.38 -13.82 -14.20
C TRP A 341 6.99 -14.68 -13.09
N LYS A 342 7.04 -15.98 -13.32
CA LYS A 342 7.59 -16.95 -12.37
C LYS A 342 9.08 -17.15 -12.57
N ASP A 343 9.53 -17.12 -13.83
CA ASP A 343 10.91 -17.38 -14.24
C ASP A 343 11.64 -16.06 -14.50
N ASP A 344 12.60 -16.05 -15.41
CA ASP A 344 13.39 -14.86 -15.73
C ASP A 344 12.59 -13.77 -16.45
N LEU A 345 12.99 -12.52 -16.21
CA LEU A 345 12.43 -11.35 -16.88
C LEU A 345 12.66 -11.40 -18.39
N GLN A 346 11.58 -11.47 -19.14
CA GLN A 346 11.61 -11.34 -20.61
C GLN A 346 11.10 -9.96 -21.02
N VAL A 347 12.01 -9.03 -21.27
CA VAL A 347 11.68 -7.62 -21.59
C VAL A 347 10.71 -7.51 -22.76
N GLY A 348 10.85 -8.36 -23.79
CA GLY A 348 9.95 -8.39 -24.95
C GLY A 348 8.51 -8.79 -24.65
N GLN A 349 8.24 -9.36 -23.48
CA GLN A 349 6.92 -9.81 -23.05
C GLN A 349 6.30 -8.93 -21.97
N LEU A 350 6.92 -7.84 -21.56
CA LEU A 350 6.42 -6.98 -20.47
C LEU A 350 5.00 -6.46 -20.71
N LEU A 351 4.65 -6.21 -21.95
CA LEU A 351 3.34 -5.69 -22.35
C LEU A 351 2.40 -6.75 -22.96
N SER A 352 2.79 -8.03 -22.94
CA SER A 352 1.91 -9.13 -23.36
C SER A 352 1.14 -9.69 -22.17
N ASP A 353 -0.01 -10.29 -22.42
CA ASP A 353 -0.84 -11.00 -21.44
C ASP A 353 -1.09 -10.17 -20.15
N LEU A 354 -1.36 -8.89 -20.31
CA LEU A 354 -1.68 -7.99 -19.22
C LEU A 354 -3.08 -8.29 -18.68
N THR A 355 -3.20 -8.44 -17.39
CA THR A 355 -4.50 -8.38 -16.71
C THR A 355 -4.89 -6.92 -16.59
N THR A 356 -6.08 -6.58 -17.09
CA THR A 356 -6.60 -5.21 -17.13
C THR A 356 -7.83 -5.10 -16.25
N ALA A 357 -7.89 -4.03 -15.46
CA ALA A 357 -9.06 -3.62 -14.73
C ALA A 357 -9.29 -2.13 -14.93
N PHE A 358 -10.53 -1.69 -14.82
CA PHE A 358 -10.90 -0.29 -14.92
C PHE A 358 -11.97 0.07 -13.91
N GLY A 359 -12.17 1.34 -13.68
CA GLY A 359 -13.15 1.76 -12.71
C GLY A 359 -13.20 3.27 -12.50
N GLY A 360 -13.87 3.64 -11.43
CA GLY A 360 -14.02 5.03 -11.03
C GLY A 360 -14.07 5.18 -9.52
N GLY A 361 -13.91 6.42 -9.08
CA GLY A 361 -13.96 6.69 -7.66
C GLY A 361 -14.20 8.15 -7.31
N VAL A 362 -14.40 8.37 -6.03
CA VAL A 362 -14.60 9.69 -5.44
C VAL A 362 -13.57 9.89 -4.33
N ARG A 363 -13.02 11.09 -4.26
CA ARG A 363 -12.14 11.54 -3.18
C ARG A 363 -12.78 12.70 -2.45
N LEU A 364 -12.80 12.65 -1.14
CA LEU A 364 -13.17 13.76 -0.28
C LEU A 364 -11.91 14.21 0.45
N GLY A 365 -11.36 15.35 0.03
CA GLY A 365 -10.21 15.95 0.71
C GLY A 365 -10.66 16.90 1.79
N LEU A 366 -10.11 16.76 2.99
CA LEU A 366 -10.33 17.61 4.15
C LEU A 366 -8.99 18.30 4.47
N GLY A 367 -8.92 19.59 4.20
CA GLY A 367 -7.64 20.30 4.20
C GLY A 367 -6.71 19.82 3.07
N GLU A 368 -5.41 19.89 3.29
CA GLU A 368 -4.41 19.52 2.28
C GLU A 368 -3.96 18.05 2.35
N ASN A 369 -4.00 17.46 3.54
CA ASN A 369 -3.31 16.20 3.79
C ASN A 369 -4.24 14.99 4.06
N PHE A 370 -5.50 15.23 4.42
CA PHE A 370 -6.44 14.15 4.72
C PHE A 370 -7.41 13.94 3.57
N VAL A 371 -7.39 12.75 2.97
CA VAL A 371 -8.23 12.38 1.83
C VAL A 371 -8.89 11.03 2.11
N VAL A 372 -10.21 11.00 2.05
CA VAL A 372 -10.98 9.76 2.03
C VAL A 372 -11.25 9.38 0.59
N ALA A 373 -10.97 8.14 0.23
CA ALA A 373 -11.12 7.61 -1.12
C ALA A 373 -12.14 6.48 -1.14
N VAL A 374 -13.00 6.47 -2.15
CA VAL A 374 -13.91 5.37 -2.48
C VAL A 374 -13.68 5.02 -3.94
N ASP A 375 -13.27 3.79 -4.22
CA ASP A 375 -13.08 3.26 -5.57
C ASP A 375 -13.99 2.06 -5.82
N VAL A 376 -14.46 1.92 -7.04
CA VAL A 376 -15.15 0.75 -7.56
C VAL A 376 -14.38 0.30 -8.80
N GLY A 377 -13.88 -0.93 -8.76
CA GLY A 377 -13.18 -1.56 -9.87
C GLY A 377 -14.09 -2.50 -10.66
N HIS A 378 -13.64 -2.92 -11.82
CA HIS A 378 -14.27 -3.92 -12.65
C HIS A 378 -13.21 -4.68 -13.46
N SER A 379 -13.37 -5.99 -13.58
CA SER A 379 -12.58 -6.87 -14.45
C SER A 379 -13.37 -8.14 -14.77
N ASP A 380 -12.79 -9.01 -15.58
CA ASP A 380 -13.39 -10.33 -15.85
C ASP A 380 -13.42 -11.25 -14.63
N GLU A 381 -12.56 -11.01 -13.61
CA GLU A 381 -12.50 -11.80 -12.38
C GLU A 381 -13.41 -11.28 -11.25
N ALA A 382 -13.80 -9.99 -11.30
CA ALA A 382 -14.64 -9.40 -10.25
C ALA A 382 -15.48 -8.24 -10.80
N ALA A 383 -16.78 -8.35 -10.67
CA ALA A 383 -17.72 -7.43 -11.32
C ALA A 383 -17.70 -5.99 -10.76
N ALA A 384 -17.61 -5.81 -9.45
CA ALA A 384 -17.66 -4.49 -8.81
C ALA A 384 -17.06 -4.48 -7.38
N PRO A 385 -15.79 -4.88 -7.17
CA PRO A 385 -15.18 -4.75 -5.86
C PRO A 385 -15.08 -3.28 -5.45
N ILE A 386 -15.38 -3.03 -4.18
CA ILE A 386 -15.40 -1.69 -3.58
C ILE A 386 -14.24 -1.56 -2.61
N TYR A 387 -13.57 -0.42 -2.66
CA TYR A 387 -12.45 -0.08 -1.80
C TYR A 387 -12.69 1.29 -1.16
N ILE A 388 -12.68 1.33 0.16
CA ILE A 388 -12.77 2.58 0.93
C ILE A 388 -11.48 2.70 1.76
N GLY A 389 -10.78 3.80 1.63
CA GLY A 389 -9.51 3.99 2.31
C GLY A 389 -9.07 5.44 2.39
N LEU A 390 -7.81 5.64 2.81
CA LEU A 390 -7.21 6.96 2.93
C LEU A 390 -6.17 7.20 1.84
N GLY A 391 -6.12 8.44 1.36
CA GLY A 391 -5.18 8.93 0.38
C GLY A 391 -5.54 8.58 -1.07
N TYR A 392 -4.62 8.90 -1.95
CA TYR A 392 -4.63 8.46 -3.35
C TYR A 392 -3.91 7.11 -3.47
N LEU A 393 -4.09 6.43 -4.59
CA LEU A 393 -3.37 5.18 -4.87
C LEU A 393 -1.85 5.41 -4.93
N TYR A 394 -1.42 6.55 -5.50
CA TYR A 394 -0.02 6.97 -5.64
C TYR A 394 0.06 8.49 -5.79
#